data_55101d46d01a44467abda910137c59a8
#
_entry.id   55101d46d01a44467abda910137c59a8
#
_cell.length_a   1.000
_cell.length_b   1.000
_cell.length_c   1.000
_cell.angle_alpha   90.00
_cell.angle_beta   90.00
_cell.angle_gamma   90.00
#
_symmetry.space_group_name_H-M   'P 1'
#
loop_
_entity.id
_entity.type
_entity.pdbx_description
1 polymer ?
#
loop_
_entity_poly.entity_id
_entity_poly.type
_entity_poly.pdbx_seq_one_letter_code
_entity_poly.pdbx_strand_id
1 'polypeptide(L)'
;SDPKGTVFGQHRAYAAETDRKLNIFERNLETPIGPAAGPHTQLTQNIVASYYAGARFFELKTVQKMDGAELAACINRPCILADDEGYNCEWSTELYVPQAMGEYIKAWFILHVIAKEFDLGSQDGFQFNISVGYDLAGIKEPKVNTFIDSMMEAKDTEIFKECKQWLLDN
;
A
#
# COMPACT_ATOMS: atom_id res chain seq x y z
N SER A 1 5.15 22.53 -14.91
CA SER A 1 4.12 21.78 -14.22
C SER A 1 2.84 21.84 -15.04
N ASP A 2 2.33 20.74 -15.46
CA ASP A 2 1.03 20.64 -16.13
C ASP A 2 -0.03 21.12 -15.13
N PRO A 3 -0.75 22.24 -15.38
CA PRO A 3 -1.80 22.71 -14.49
C PRO A 3 -3.01 21.77 -14.43
N LYS A 4 -3.01 20.70 -15.21
CA LYS A 4 -4.03 19.65 -15.22
C LYS A 4 -3.51 18.34 -14.62
N GLY A 5 -2.62 18.40 -13.67
CA GLY A 5 -1.93 17.28 -13.07
C GLY A 5 -2.63 15.93 -13.26
N THR A 6 -1.90 14.97 -13.75
CA THR A 6 -2.40 13.60 -13.89
C THR A 6 -1.73 12.72 -12.87
N VAL A 7 -2.47 11.76 -12.31
CA VAL A 7 -1.90 10.68 -11.53
C VAL A 7 -1.80 9.47 -12.46
N PHE A 8 -0.60 9.14 -12.94
CA PHE A 8 -0.34 8.07 -13.92
C PHE A 8 -1.27 8.13 -15.14
N GLY A 9 -1.42 9.32 -15.73
CA GLY A 9 -2.28 9.54 -16.89
C GLY A 9 -3.78 9.64 -16.60
N GLN A 10 -4.21 9.47 -15.37
CA GLN A 10 -5.59 9.70 -14.96
C GLN A 10 -5.85 11.20 -14.80
N HIS A 11 -6.80 11.73 -15.57
CA HIS A 11 -7.17 13.14 -15.55
C HIS A 11 -8.31 13.48 -14.59
N ARG A 12 -9.00 12.46 -14.10
CA ARG A 12 -10.17 12.62 -13.23
C ARG A 12 -10.07 11.69 -12.05
N ALA A 13 -10.20 12.24 -10.86
CA ALA A 13 -10.40 11.43 -9.67
C ALA A 13 -11.78 10.75 -9.72
N TYR A 14 -11.84 9.56 -9.17
CA TYR A 14 -13.12 8.93 -8.89
C TYR A 14 -13.87 9.74 -7.81
N ALA A 15 -15.12 10.01 -8.05
CA ALA A 15 -16.05 10.53 -7.04
C ALA A 15 -17.22 9.56 -6.93
N ALA A 16 -17.59 9.20 -5.72
CA ALA A 16 -18.76 8.35 -5.51
C ALA A 16 -20.04 9.10 -5.93
N GLU A 17 -20.82 8.47 -6.79
CA GLU A 17 -22.10 9.04 -7.27
C GLU A 17 -23.26 8.75 -6.31
N THR A 18 -23.03 7.95 -5.29
CA THR A 18 -24.09 7.53 -4.35
C THR A 18 -23.55 7.46 -2.93
N ASP A 19 -24.43 7.67 -1.97
CA ASP A 19 -24.13 7.46 -0.53
C ASP A 19 -24.15 5.98 -0.13
N ARG A 20 -24.31 5.08 -1.09
CA ARG A 20 -24.29 3.64 -0.82
C ARG A 20 -22.90 3.23 -0.44
N LYS A 21 -22.79 2.58 0.71
CA LYS A 21 -21.56 1.99 1.21
C LYS A 21 -21.73 0.50 1.38
N LEU A 22 -20.67 -0.23 1.13
CA LEU A 22 -20.62 -1.67 1.32
C LEU A 22 -19.87 -1.96 2.61
N ASN A 23 -20.53 -2.65 3.54
CA ASN A 23 -19.85 -3.08 4.76
C ASN A 23 -19.06 -4.37 4.51
N ILE A 24 -17.74 -4.27 4.63
CA ILE A 24 -16.82 -5.41 4.54
C ILE A 24 -15.88 -5.34 5.74
N PHE A 25 -15.78 -6.40 6.52
CA PHE A 25 -14.95 -6.48 7.72
C PHE A 25 -15.11 -5.27 8.65
N GLU A 26 -16.36 -4.90 8.91
CA GLU A 26 -16.75 -3.77 9.77
C GLU A 26 -16.35 -2.38 9.23
N ARG A 27 -15.89 -2.28 7.99
CA ARG A 27 -15.60 -1.03 7.27
C ARG A 27 -16.68 -0.71 6.24
N ASN A 28 -17.02 0.55 6.13
CA ASN A 28 -17.99 1.04 5.16
C ASN A 28 -17.26 1.57 3.93
N LEU A 29 -17.02 0.69 2.97
CA LEU A 29 -16.32 1.03 1.74
C LEU A 29 -17.19 1.79 0.77
N GLU A 30 -16.63 2.76 0.09
CA GLU A 30 -17.30 3.51 -0.98
C GLU A 30 -17.44 2.68 -2.26
N THR A 31 -16.47 1.81 -2.53
CA THR A 31 -16.52 0.82 -3.61
C THR A 31 -15.95 -0.52 -3.14
N PRO A 32 -16.43 -1.65 -3.68
CA PRO A 32 -15.86 -2.96 -3.38
C PRO A 32 -14.67 -3.30 -4.27
N ILE A 33 -14.14 -2.36 -5.01
CA ILE A 33 -13.12 -2.58 -6.02
C ILE A 33 -11.76 -2.19 -5.47
N GLY A 34 -10.75 -2.95 -5.82
CA GLY A 34 -9.36 -2.65 -5.53
C GLY A 34 -8.40 -3.61 -6.23
N PRO A 35 -7.12 -3.28 -6.23
CA PRO A 35 -6.11 -4.13 -6.82
C PRO A 35 -5.90 -5.39 -5.97
N ALA A 36 -5.71 -6.51 -6.62
CA ALA A 36 -5.23 -7.74 -5.99
C ALA A 36 -3.76 -7.59 -5.56
N ALA A 37 -3.35 -8.41 -4.59
CA ALA A 37 -1.98 -8.41 -4.10
C ALA A 37 -0.97 -8.74 -5.20
N GLY A 38 0.01 -7.87 -5.38
CA GLY A 38 1.03 -8.02 -6.39
C GLY A 38 2.08 -6.91 -6.29
N PRO A 39 3.13 -6.92 -7.13
CA PRO A 39 4.17 -5.89 -7.12
C PRO A 39 3.62 -4.46 -7.20
N HIS A 40 2.53 -4.28 -7.94
CA HIS A 40 1.86 -3.00 -8.12
C HIS A 40 1.17 -2.47 -6.84
N THR A 41 0.96 -3.30 -5.83
CA THR A 41 0.42 -2.88 -4.53
C THR A 41 1.48 -2.80 -3.43
N GLN A 42 2.76 -2.83 -3.80
CA GLN A 42 3.87 -2.70 -2.87
C GLN A 42 4.35 -1.27 -2.69
N LEU A 43 4.17 -0.41 -3.69
CA LEU A 43 4.63 0.98 -3.65
C LEU A 43 3.49 1.97 -3.40
N THR A 44 3.77 2.95 -2.58
CA THR A 44 2.87 4.04 -2.21
C THR A 44 2.25 4.72 -3.42
N GLN A 45 3.04 5.06 -4.43
CA GLN A 45 2.56 5.75 -5.63
C GLN A 45 1.50 4.97 -6.39
N ASN A 46 1.66 3.64 -6.48
CA ASN A 46 0.71 2.78 -7.17
C ASN A 46 -0.60 2.63 -6.38
N ILE A 47 -0.50 2.56 -5.07
CA ILE A 47 -1.65 2.54 -4.17
C ILE A 47 -2.44 3.85 -4.29
N VAL A 48 -1.75 4.99 -4.28
CA VAL A 48 -2.35 6.31 -4.47
C VAL A 48 -3.03 6.43 -5.83
N ALA A 49 -2.37 5.98 -6.91
CA ALA A 49 -2.95 5.97 -8.25
C ALA A 49 -4.23 5.12 -8.33
N SER A 50 -4.21 3.95 -7.70
CA SER A 50 -5.36 3.06 -7.64
C SER A 50 -6.52 3.70 -6.85
N TYR A 51 -6.22 4.35 -5.73
CA TYR A 51 -7.21 5.10 -4.95
C TYR A 51 -7.84 6.22 -5.78
N TYR A 52 -7.02 6.99 -6.46
CA TYR A 52 -7.46 8.06 -7.35
C TYR A 52 -8.40 7.56 -8.46
N ALA A 53 -8.16 6.35 -8.97
CA ALA A 53 -8.99 5.68 -9.96
C ALA A 53 -10.28 5.04 -9.37
N GLY A 54 -10.46 5.03 -8.05
CA GLY A 54 -11.68 4.54 -7.40
C GLY A 54 -11.53 3.27 -6.56
N ALA A 55 -10.31 2.76 -6.41
CA ALA A 55 -10.07 1.64 -5.52
C ALA A 55 -10.30 2.04 -4.06
N ARG A 56 -10.97 1.16 -3.30
CA ARG A 56 -11.22 1.34 -1.87
C ARG A 56 -10.95 0.08 -1.06
N PHE A 57 -10.75 -1.04 -1.72
CA PHE A 57 -10.41 -2.32 -1.10
C PHE A 57 -9.08 -2.80 -1.65
N PHE A 58 -8.01 -2.64 -0.89
CA PHE A 58 -6.66 -2.93 -1.34
C PHE A 58 -6.18 -4.25 -0.75
N GLU A 59 -5.69 -5.13 -1.59
CA GLU A 59 -4.86 -6.26 -1.17
C GLU A 59 -3.39 -5.88 -1.37
N LEU A 60 -2.72 -5.58 -0.27
CA LEU A 60 -1.31 -5.22 -0.32
C LEU A 60 -0.45 -6.44 -0.62
N LYS A 61 0.67 -6.22 -1.30
CA LYS A 61 1.60 -7.30 -1.65
C LYS A 61 2.00 -8.08 -0.41
N THR A 62 1.88 -9.39 -0.50
CA THR A 62 2.25 -10.30 0.58
C THR A 62 3.70 -10.08 1.00
N VAL A 63 3.90 -9.91 2.30
CA VAL A 63 5.22 -9.90 2.91
C VAL A 63 5.60 -11.32 3.31
N GLN A 64 6.82 -11.73 3.03
CA GLN A 64 7.30 -13.06 3.34
C GLN A 64 8.68 -13.02 3.98
N LYS A 65 9.11 -14.17 4.49
CA LYS A 65 10.40 -14.35 5.16
C LYS A 65 11.58 -13.93 4.28
N MET A 66 11.57 -14.39 3.03
CA MET A 66 12.61 -14.03 2.05
C MET A 66 12.32 -12.64 1.48
N ASP A 67 13.29 -11.78 1.52
CA ASP A 67 13.22 -10.47 0.87
C ASP A 67 13.70 -10.52 -0.60
N GLY A 68 13.65 -9.38 -1.28
CA GLY A 68 13.98 -9.30 -2.70
C GLY A 68 15.39 -9.75 -3.04
N ALA A 69 16.37 -9.48 -2.20
CA ALA A 69 17.75 -9.90 -2.43
C ALA A 69 17.92 -11.42 -2.26
N GLU A 70 17.29 -12.00 -1.26
CA GLU A 70 17.29 -13.45 -1.04
C GLU A 70 16.57 -14.18 -2.18
N LEU A 71 15.43 -13.64 -2.64
CA LEU A 71 14.71 -14.19 -3.78
C LEU A 71 15.55 -14.12 -5.07
N ALA A 72 16.15 -12.98 -5.35
CA ALA A 72 17.00 -12.81 -6.53
C ALA A 72 18.17 -13.79 -6.56
N ALA A 73 18.70 -14.17 -5.40
CA ALA A 73 19.76 -15.18 -5.30
C ALA A 73 19.28 -16.61 -5.56
N CYS A 74 17.99 -16.88 -5.40
CA CYS A 74 17.41 -18.23 -5.52
C CYS A 74 16.83 -18.52 -6.93
N ILE A 75 16.62 -17.53 -7.77
CA ILE A 75 16.00 -17.70 -9.08
C ILE A 75 16.98 -17.56 -10.22
N ASN A 76 16.80 -18.39 -11.25
CA ASN A 76 17.68 -18.41 -12.42
C ASN A 76 17.46 -17.24 -13.39
N ARG A 77 16.42 -16.47 -13.21
CA ARG A 77 16.11 -15.30 -14.02
C ARG A 77 16.16 -14.06 -13.15
N PRO A 78 16.83 -13.00 -13.61
CA PRO A 78 16.83 -11.76 -12.86
C PRO A 78 15.40 -11.22 -12.75
N CYS A 79 14.99 -10.93 -11.56
CA CYS A 79 13.84 -10.05 -11.34
C CYS A 79 14.22 -8.66 -11.81
N ILE A 80 13.28 -7.96 -12.39
CA ILE A 80 13.46 -6.54 -12.65
C ILE A 80 13.33 -5.82 -11.31
N LEU A 81 14.44 -5.29 -10.83
CA LEU A 81 14.42 -4.33 -9.73
C LEU A 81 13.94 -3.00 -10.30
N ALA A 82 12.73 -2.64 -9.96
CA ALA A 82 12.17 -1.34 -10.28
C ALA A 82 11.88 -0.63 -8.97
N ASP A 83 12.84 0.14 -8.50
CA ASP A 83 12.79 0.82 -7.20
C ASP A 83 11.68 1.88 -7.15
N ASP A 84 11.30 2.41 -8.29
CA ASP A 84 10.35 3.52 -8.41
C ASP A 84 9.02 3.15 -9.08
N GLU A 85 8.96 2.09 -9.86
CA GLU A 85 7.75 1.71 -10.60
C GLU A 85 7.05 0.44 -10.06
N GLY A 86 7.70 -0.32 -9.20
CA GLY A 86 7.15 -1.51 -8.58
C GLY A 86 6.83 -2.66 -9.52
N TYR A 87 7.49 -2.69 -10.67
CA TYR A 87 7.36 -3.77 -11.63
C TYR A 87 8.39 -4.83 -11.38
N ASN A 88 7.92 -6.06 -11.33
CA ASN A 88 8.78 -7.16 -11.62
C ASN A 88 8.04 -8.26 -12.36
N CYS A 89 8.78 -9.12 -13.02
CA CYS A 89 8.24 -10.24 -13.75
C CYS A 89 8.15 -11.45 -12.82
N GLU A 90 7.10 -12.25 -12.96
CA GLU A 90 6.88 -13.59 -12.41
C GLU A 90 7.02 -13.76 -10.88
N TRP A 91 8.19 -13.56 -10.35
CA TRP A 91 8.44 -13.66 -8.89
C TRP A 91 8.67 -12.26 -8.40
N SER A 92 7.86 -11.81 -7.50
CA SER A 92 8.01 -10.47 -6.98
C SER A 92 9.39 -10.29 -6.37
N THR A 93 10.20 -9.39 -6.91
CA THR A 93 11.21 -8.79 -6.08
C THR A 93 10.49 -8.04 -5.00
N GLU A 94 10.51 -8.64 -3.87
CA GLU A 94 9.98 -8.01 -2.68
C GLU A 94 10.94 -6.93 -2.23
N LEU A 95 10.43 -5.83 -1.77
CA LEU A 95 11.21 -4.91 -0.94
C LEU A 95 11.68 -5.64 0.32
N TYR A 96 12.70 -5.13 0.98
CA TYR A 96 12.97 -5.55 2.35
C TYR A 96 11.74 -5.31 3.23
N VAL A 97 11.49 -6.20 4.18
CA VAL A 97 10.30 -6.11 5.04
C VAL A 97 10.10 -4.72 5.66
N PRO A 98 11.14 -4.04 6.20
CA PRO A 98 10.98 -2.67 6.70
C PRO A 98 10.63 -1.64 5.62
N GLN A 99 11.11 -1.82 4.38
CA GLN A 99 10.77 -0.94 3.27
C GLN A 99 9.31 -1.11 2.87
N ALA A 100 8.83 -2.35 2.72
CA ALA A 100 7.42 -2.62 2.43
C ALA A 100 6.50 -2.03 3.52
N MET A 101 6.86 -2.22 4.78
CA MET A 101 6.15 -1.60 5.91
C MET A 101 6.10 -0.07 5.75
N GLY A 102 7.22 0.56 5.42
CA GLY A 102 7.30 2.00 5.19
C GLY A 102 6.38 2.47 4.06
N GLU A 103 6.36 1.74 2.95
CA GLU A 103 5.49 2.04 1.81
C GLU A 103 4.00 1.95 2.19
N TYR A 104 3.60 0.93 2.93
CA TYR A 104 2.20 0.75 3.33
C TYR A 104 1.74 1.82 4.33
N ILE A 105 2.59 2.18 5.28
CA ILE A 105 2.29 3.25 6.24
C ILE A 105 2.19 4.61 5.54
N LYS A 106 3.12 4.93 4.63
CA LYS A 106 3.07 6.14 3.82
C LYS A 106 1.80 6.19 2.99
N ALA A 107 1.47 5.10 2.30
CA ALA A 107 0.26 5.02 1.49
C ALA A 107 -0.99 5.29 2.34
N TRP A 108 -1.14 4.60 3.46
CA TRP A 108 -2.26 4.79 4.38
C TRP A 108 -2.38 6.24 4.82
N PHE A 109 -1.28 6.85 5.20
CA PHE A 109 -1.23 8.25 5.63
C PHE A 109 -1.65 9.21 4.51
N ILE A 110 -1.08 9.03 3.31
CA ILE A 110 -1.38 9.87 2.14
C ILE A 110 -2.84 9.73 1.73
N LEU A 111 -3.43 8.53 1.76
CA LEU A 111 -4.83 8.35 1.41
C LEU A 111 -5.77 9.11 2.35
N HIS A 112 -5.46 9.16 3.64
CA HIS A 112 -6.23 9.98 4.59
C HIS A 112 -6.07 11.48 4.32
N VAL A 113 -4.88 11.93 3.94
CA VAL A 113 -4.65 13.33 3.53
C VAL A 113 -5.45 13.65 2.27
N ILE A 114 -5.38 12.78 1.25
CA ILE A 114 -6.12 12.98 -0.01
C ILE A 114 -7.62 13.02 0.23
N ALA A 115 -8.15 12.09 1.02
CA ALA A 115 -9.57 12.06 1.35
C ALA A 115 -10.02 13.36 2.04
N LYS A 116 -9.20 13.88 2.94
CA LYS A 116 -9.54 15.08 3.72
C LYS A 116 -9.32 16.38 2.97
N GLU A 117 -8.13 16.57 2.41
CA GLU A 117 -7.71 17.88 1.87
C GLU A 117 -8.24 18.11 0.44
N PHE A 118 -8.49 17.04 -0.31
CA PHE A 118 -9.00 17.13 -1.69
C PHE A 118 -10.44 16.66 -1.85
N ASP A 119 -11.08 16.28 -0.75
CA ASP A 119 -12.47 15.76 -0.75
C ASP A 119 -12.66 14.58 -1.72
N LEU A 120 -11.67 13.69 -1.77
CA LEU A 120 -11.65 12.52 -2.65
C LEU A 120 -12.04 11.24 -1.92
N GLY A 121 -13.13 11.27 -1.19
CA GLY A 121 -13.66 10.14 -0.44
C GLY A 121 -13.72 10.37 1.05
N SER A 122 -14.35 9.44 1.79
CA SER A 122 -14.42 9.53 3.25
C SER A 122 -13.17 8.99 3.92
N GLN A 123 -12.84 9.53 5.10
CA GLN A 123 -11.68 9.10 5.89
C GLN A 123 -11.68 7.59 6.18
N ASP A 124 -12.84 6.99 6.37
CA ASP A 124 -13.03 5.57 6.63
C ASP A 124 -13.56 4.80 5.42
N GLY A 125 -13.50 5.38 4.22
CA GLY A 125 -14.10 4.84 3.00
C GLY A 125 -13.27 3.78 2.29
N PHE A 126 -12.09 3.44 2.79
CA PHE A 126 -11.18 2.45 2.21
C PHE A 126 -10.60 1.50 3.25
N GLN A 127 -10.05 0.40 2.78
CA GLN A 127 -9.43 -0.62 3.63
C GLN A 127 -8.18 -1.21 2.99
N PHE A 128 -7.16 -1.42 3.82
CA PHE A 128 -5.99 -2.23 3.50
C PHE A 128 -6.14 -3.63 4.06
N ASN A 129 -5.84 -4.61 3.23
CA ASN A 129 -5.78 -6.02 3.61
C ASN A 129 -4.37 -6.51 3.37
N ILE A 130 -3.79 -7.11 4.38
CA ILE A 130 -2.38 -7.50 4.39
C ILE A 130 -2.29 -9.00 4.55
N SER A 131 -1.52 -9.64 3.68
CA SER A 131 -1.17 -11.04 3.78
C SER A 131 0.27 -11.20 4.23
N VAL A 132 0.50 -12.22 5.03
CA VAL A 132 1.83 -12.65 5.40
C VAL A 132 2.00 -14.08 4.88
N GLY A 133 2.96 -14.27 4.01
CA GLY A 133 3.23 -15.57 3.41
C GLY A 133 4.26 -16.38 4.17
N TYR A 134 4.29 -17.67 3.86
CA TYR A 134 5.23 -18.68 4.34
C TYR A 134 4.64 -19.65 5.37
N ASP A 135 5.51 -20.53 5.86
CA ASP A 135 5.14 -21.47 6.91
C ASP A 135 5.01 -20.79 8.29
N LEU A 136 4.50 -21.51 9.27
CA LEU A 136 4.31 -20.98 10.61
C LEU A 136 5.62 -20.55 11.27
N ALA A 137 6.73 -21.21 10.98
CA ALA A 137 8.04 -20.85 11.52
C ALA A 137 8.51 -19.50 10.94
N GLY A 138 8.34 -19.29 9.64
CA GLY A 138 8.65 -18.03 8.97
C GLY A 138 7.79 -16.86 9.47
N ILE A 139 6.50 -17.09 9.68
CA ILE A 139 5.60 -16.06 10.23
C ILE A 139 6.03 -15.62 11.64
N LYS A 140 6.58 -16.55 12.43
CA LYS A 140 7.07 -16.28 13.78
C LYS A 140 8.47 -15.66 13.83
N GLU A 141 9.14 -15.48 12.71
CA GLU A 141 10.43 -14.79 12.72
C GLU A 141 10.30 -13.35 13.21
N PRO A 142 11.26 -12.83 13.97
CA PRO A 142 11.17 -11.49 14.56
C PRO A 142 10.85 -10.39 13.55
N LYS A 143 11.46 -10.43 12.34
CA LYS A 143 11.21 -9.42 11.31
C LYS A 143 9.78 -9.42 10.80
N VAL A 144 9.18 -10.60 10.65
CA VAL A 144 7.80 -10.76 10.17
C VAL A 144 6.81 -10.43 11.27
N ASN A 145 7.08 -10.88 12.49
CA ASN A 145 6.25 -10.55 13.64
C ASN A 145 6.23 -9.04 13.92
N THR A 146 7.41 -8.37 13.87
CA THR A 146 7.49 -6.92 14.00
C THR A 146 6.68 -6.21 12.90
N PHE A 147 6.72 -6.70 11.67
CA PHE A 147 5.90 -6.17 10.58
C PHE A 147 4.40 -6.27 10.92
N ILE A 148 3.94 -7.45 11.35
CA ILE A 148 2.52 -7.67 11.70
C ILE A 148 2.09 -6.70 12.80
N ASP A 149 2.84 -6.63 13.90
CA ASP A 149 2.53 -5.76 15.03
C ASP A 149 2.52 -4.28 14.62
N SER A 150 3.50 -3.86 13.82
CA SER A 150 3.60 -2.49 13.32
C SER A 150 2.48 -2.12 12.35
N MET A 151 1.97 -3.06 11.58
CA MET A 151 0.83 -2.81 10.70
C MET A 151 -0.50 -2.78 11.44
N MET A 152 -0.59 -3.45 12.57
CA MET A 152 -1.75 -3.36 13.48
C MET A 152 -1.77 -2.04 14.26
N GLU A 153 -0.61 -1.53 14.65
CA GLU A 153 -0.47 -0.31 15.45
C GLU A 153 0.75 0.50 14.99
N ALA A 154 0.60 1.24 13.89
CA ALA A 154 1.72 1.92 13.22
C ALA A 154 2.23 3.18 13.94
N LYS A 155 1.48 3.75 14.89
CA LYS A 155 1.75 5.07 15.48
C LYS A 155 3.15 5.23 16.11
N ASP A 156 3.72 4.12 16.59
CA ASP A 156 5.01 4.12 17.26
C ASP A 156 6.19 3.90 16.32
N THR A 157 5.91 3.60 15.03
CA THR A 157 6.95 3.46 14.01
C THR A 157 7.58 4.80 13.65
N GLU A 158 8.87 4.80 13.31
CA GLU A 158 9.57 6.03 12.92
C GLU A 158 8.95 6.65 11.66
N ILE A 159 8.60 5.82 10.67
CA ILE A 159 7.99 6.31 9.43
C ILE A 159 6.65 7.01 9.67
N PHE A 160 5.84 6.54 10.61
CA PHE A 160 4.59 7.21 10.96
C PHE A 160 4.87 8.58 11.59
N LYS A 161 5.84 8.66 12.48
CA LYS A 161 6.27 9.92 13.11
C LYS A 161 6.81 10.90 12.09
N GLU A 162 7.61 10.43 11.13
CA GLU A 162 8.13 11.24 10.03
C GLU A 162 7.00 11.80 9.15
N CYS A 163 6.06 10.95 8.74
CA CYS A 163 4.89 11.39 7.96
C CYS A 163 4.05 12.42 8.71
N LYS A 164 3.82 12.18 10.00
CA LYS A 164 3.08 13.11 10.85
C LYS A 164 3.81 14.45 11.00
N GLN A 165 5.12 14.41 11.23
CA GLN A 165 5.91 15.63 11.36
C GLN A 165 5.91 16.42 10.05
N TRP A 166 6.09 15.73 8.92
CA TRP A 166 6.04 16.39 7.62
C TRP A 166 4.71 17.12 7.39
N LEU A 167 3.58 16.50 7.77
CA LEU A 167 2.28 17.14 7.64
C LEU A 167 2.10 18.34 8.58
N LEU A 168 2.72 18.31 9.76
CA LEU A 168 2.66 19.45 10.69
C LEU A 168 3.51 20.65 10.23
N ASP A 169 4.55 20.38 9.45
CA ASP A 169 5.50 21.39 8.98
C ASP A 169 5.05 22.03 7.64
N ASN A 170 4.06 21.48 6.94
CA ASN A 170 3.59 21.91 5.62
C ASN A 170 2.07 22.10 5.56
#